data_68f86333c4722c421e254d09b2b95b20
#
_entry.id   68f86333c4722c421e254d09b2b95b20
#
_cell.length_a   1.000
_cell.length_b   1.000
_cell.length_c   1.000
_cell.angle_alpha   90.00
_cell.angle_beta   90.00
_cell.angle_gamma   90.00
#
_symmetry.space_group_name_H-M   'P 1'
#
loop_
_entity.id
_entity.type
_entity.pdbx_description
1 polymer ?
#
loop_
_entity_poly.entity_id
_entity_poly.type
_entity_poly.pdbx_seq_one_letter_code
_entity_poly.pdbx_strand_id
1 'polypeptide(L)'
;NPLTVFPHEFWIEPERWILEKGETLTVHTKVGQHFKGDASPFIRAWFSRFELHASKMAVPVEGNDGDFPAFKQKLNHPGLNLLLYYSTADTVYYSTMEKFEKFLEREGLLHILAEHRKRNFPEQGFKETYVRCAKSLVQVKGESAFKDHFSGMPLELVASFNPYQLENKDGELQLIWRGSGIGDILVRV
;
A
#
# COMPACT_ATOMS: atom_id res chain seq x y z
N ASN A 1 -17.02 20.56 -13.37
CA ASN A 1 -15.79 19.91 -13.83
C ASN A 1 -15.80 18.48 -13.29
N PRO A 2 -15.83 17.45 -14.13
CA PRO A 2 -15.57 16.12 -13.63
C PRO A 2 -14.12 16.12 -13.15
N LEU A 3 -13.92 15.89 -11.87
CA LEU A 3 -12.61 15.64 -11.29
C LEU A 3 -11.98 14.50 -12.09
N THR A 4 -10.87 14.79 -12.73
CA THR A 4 -10.08 13.77 -13.42
C THR A 4 -9.44 12.93 -12.33
N VAL A 5 -10.11 11.87 -11.92
CA VAL A 5 -9.59 10.94 -10.93
C VAL A 5 -8.55 10.09 -11.65
N PHE A 6 -7.29 10.51 -11.57
CA PHE A 6 -6.18 9.61 -11.86
C PHE A 6 -6.04 8.66 -10.67
N PRO A 7 -5.67 7.39 -10.88
CA PRO A 7 -5.31 6.53 -9.77
C PRO A 7 -4.10 7.16 -9.06
N HIS A 8 -4.36 7.70 -7.89
CA HIS A 8 -3.33 8.25 -7.01
C HIS A 8 -2.63 7.14 -6.25
N GLU A 9 -1.38 7.39 -5.85
CA GLU A 9 -0.67 6.56 -4.90
C GLU A 9 -1.46 6.50 -3.59
N PHE A 10 -1.36 5.38 -2.91
CA PHE A 10 -1.96 5.16 -1.59
C PHE A 10 -0.89 4.58 -0.67
N TRP A 11 -0.79 5.12 0.54
CA TRP A 11 0.13 4.61 1.54
C TRP A 11 -0.42 4.72 2.96
N ILE A 12 0.20 3.97 3.85
CA ILE A 12 -0.06 3.99 5.29
C ILE A 12 1.08 4.80 5.92
N GLU A 13 0.76 5.90 6.59
CA GLU A 13 1.72 6.81 7.19
C GLU A 13 1.58 6.86 8.70
N PRO A 14 2.47 6.22 9.46
CA PRO A 14 2.57 6.40 10.89
C PRO A 14 3.10 7.81 11.21
N GLU A 15 2.59 8.43 12.29
CA GLU A 15 3.18 9.69 12.79
C GLU A 15 4.60 9.49 13.32
N ARG A 16 4.91 8.28 13.78
CA ARG A 16 6.24 7.86 14.26
C ARG A 16 6.53 6.45 13.79
N TRP A 17 7.72 6.25 13.26
CA TRP A 17 8.18 4.98 12.73
C TRP A 17 8.84 4.09 13.78
N ILE A 18 9.34 4.68 14.88
CA ILE A 18 9.97 3.99 16.00
C ILE A 18 9.26 4.42 17.28
N LEU A 19 8.80 3.44 18.07
CA LEU A 19 8.07 3.64 19.31
C LEU A 19 8.73 2.87 20.46
N GLU A 20 8.47 3.33 21.67
CA GLU A 20 8.72 2.55 22.89
C GLU A 20 7.59 1.51 23.08
N LYS A 21 7.88 0.45 23.80
CA LYS A 21 6.85 -0.53 24.16
C LYS A 21 5.75 0.13 25.00
N GLY A 22 4.51 -0.06 24.59
CA GLY A 22 3.33 0.53 25.24
C GLY A 22 2.97 1.93 24.77
N GLU A 23 3.74 2.53 23.86
CA GLU A 23 3.32 3.76 23.19
C GLU A 23 2.18 3.53 22.20
N THR A 24 1.45 4.59 21.96
CA THR A 24 0.35 4.57 20.98
C THR A 24 0.88 4.87 19.60
N LEU A 25 0.70 3.93 18.69
CA LEU A 25 0.84 4.15 17.26
C LEU A 25 -0.37 4.91 16.74
N THR A 26 -0.12 6.02 16.06
CA THR A 26 -1.12 6.80 15.31
C THR A 26 -0.81 6.71 13.84
N VAL A 27 -1.81 6.42 13.01
CA VAL A 27 -1.62 6.15 11.59
C VAL A 27 -2.65 6.88 10.74
N HIS A 28 -2.17 7.45 9.64
CA HIS A 28 -2.99 8.01 8.57
C HIS A 28 -2.93 7.12 7.34
N THR A 29 -4.05 6.88 6.70
CA THR A 29 -4.10 6.42 5.32
C THR A 29 -4.12 7.64 4.42
N LYS A 30 -3.25 7.67 3.41
CA LYS A 30 -3.09 8.85 2.55
C LYS A 30 -3.23 8.51 1.07
N VAL A 31 -3.72 9.47 0.32
CA VAL A 31 -3.86 9.40 -1.14
C VAL A 31 -3.22 10.64 -1.76
N GLY A 32 -2.36 10.45 -2.75
CA GLY A 32 -1.69 11.57 -3.39
C GLY A 32 -0.63 11.13 -4.40
N GLN A 33 0.43 11.91 -4.54
CA GLN A 33 1.54 11.63 -5.44
C GLN A 33 2.87 12.00 -4.78
N HIS A 34 3.91 11.21 -5.04
CA HIS A 34 5.25 11.43 -4.49
C HIS A 34 5.24 11.59 -2.96
N PHE A 35 4.47 10.74 -2.27
CA PHE A 35 4.25 10.78 -0.82
C PHE A 35 3.72 12.13 -0.30
N LYS A 36 3.09 12.93 -1.15
CA LYS A 36 2.37 14.16 -0.78
C LYS A 36 0.90 13.98 -1.10
N GLY A 37 0.04 14.11 -0.11
CA GLY A 37 -1.40 13.90 -0.30
C GLY A 37 -2.21 14.09 0.96
N ASP A 38 -3.52 13.94 0.79
CA ASP A 38 -4.49 14.14 1.84
C ASP A 38 -4.70 12.85 2.63
N ALA A 39 -4.90 13.01 3.93
CA ALA A 39 -5.27 11.90 4.81
C ALA A 39 -6.76 11.57 4.65
N SER A 40 -7.07 10.29 4.71
CA SER A 40 -8.42 9.76 4.66
C SER A 40 -8.86 9.22 6.02
N PRO A 41 -10.13 9.31 6.39
CA PRO A 41 -10.66 8.68 7.59
C PRO A 41 -10.71 7.16 7.44
N PHE A 42 -10.88 6.45 8.55
CA PHE A 42 -11.26 5.05 8.53
C PHE A 42 -12.66 4.91 7.94
N ILE A 43 -12.80 4.14 6.86
CA ILE A 43 -14.09 3.79 6.27
C ILE A 43 -14.10 2.29 5.99
N ARG A 44 -14.88 1.53 6.73
CA ARG A 44 -14.90 0.07 6.67
C ARG A 44 -15.19 -0.48 5.28
N ALA A 45 -16.01 0.20 4.51
CA ALA A 45 -16.38 -0.22 3.14
C ALA A 45 -15.23 -0.09 2.12
N TRP A 46 -14.15 0.63 2.43
CA TRP A 46 -13.08 0.90 1.48
C TRP A 46 -11.98 -0.16 1.43
N PHE A 47 -12.00 -1.11 2.36
CA PHE A 47 -11.00 -2.18 2.40
C PHE A 47 -11.62 -3.55 2.70
N SER A 48 -10.99 -4.57 2.15
CA SER A 48 -11.26 -5.96 2.49
C SER A 48 -10.41 -6.43 3.66
N ARG A 49 -9.17 -5.88 3.77
CA ARG A 49 -8.24 -6.15 4.87
C ARG A 49 -7.58 -4.84 5.31
N PHE A 50 -7.59 -4.60 6.61
CA PHE A 50 -6.73 -3.64 7.28
C PHE A 50 -6.29 -4.31 8.57
N GLU A 51 -5.01 -4.67 8.68
CA GLU A 51 -4.51 -5.58 9.71
C GLU A 51 -3.20 -5.07 10.32
N LEU A 52 -3.01 -5.40 11.59
CA LEU A 52 -1.75 -5.25 12.30
C LEU A 52 -1.16 -6.64 12.55
N HIS A 53 0.04 -6.88 12.04
CA HIS A 53 0.81 -8.09 12.29
C HIS A 53 2.00 -7.78 13.20
N ALA A 54 2.15 -8.56 14.26
CA ALA A 54 3.27 -8.41 15.19
C ALA A 54 3.52 -9.74 15.92
N SER A 55 4.76 -10.20 15.97
CA SER A 55 5.12 -11.48 16.60
C SER A 55 4.32 -12.64 15.98
N LYS A 56 3.44 -13.25 16.73
CA LYS A 56 2.56 -14.35 16.27
C LYS A 56 1.11 -13.90 16.06
N MET A 57 0.86 -12.60 16.11
CA MET A 57 -0.48 -12.02 15.95
C MET A 57 -0.67 -11.47 14.55
N ALA A 58 -1.86 -11.69 14.01
CA ALA A 58 -2.41 -11.00 12.87
C ALA A 58 -3.85 -10.63 13.24
N VAL A 59 -4.09 -9.36 13.52
CA VAL A 59 -5.38 -8.89 14.00
C VAL A 59 -5.94 -7.79 13.08
N PRO A 60 -7.25 -7.77 12.83
CA PRO A 60 -7.86 -6.68 12.10
C PRO A 60 -7.69 -5.36 12.85
N VAL A 61 -7.51 -4.29 12.10
CA VAL A 61 -7.63 -2.93 12.62
C VAL A 61 -9.11 -2.63 12.82
N GLU A 62 -9.46 -2.25 14.04
CA GLU A 62 -10.82 -1.86 14.41
C GLU A 62 -10.93 -0.34 14.46
N GLY A 63 -12.10 0.18 14.08
CA GLY A 63 -12.43 1.60 14.08
C GLY A 63 -13.88 1.82 13.68
N ASN A 64 -14.33 3.06 13.82
CA ASN A 64 -15.65 3.50 13.36
C ASN A 64 -15.51 4.32 12.09
N ASP A 65 -16.50 4.23 11.21
CA ASP A 65 -16.53 5.06 10.01
C ASP A 65 -16.45 6.54 10.39
N GLY A 66 -15.45 7.22 9.81
CA GLY A 66 -15.17 8.62 10.11
C GLY A 66 -14.05 8.84 11.13
N ASP A 67 -13.51 7.82 11.79
CA ASP A 67 -12.38 7.98 12.70
C ASP A 67 -11.19 8.61 11.97
N PHE A 68 -10.64 9.67 12.59
CA PHE A 68 -9.50 10.42 12.08
C PHE A 68 -8.56 10.80 13.23
N PRO A 69 -7.33 10.35 13.22
CA PRO A 69 -6.64 9.52 12.22
C PRO A 69 -7.28 8.14 12.06
N ALA A 70 -6.98 7.47 10.93
CA ALA A 70 -7.62 6.21 10.55
C ALA A 70 -7.35 5.05 11.51
N PHE A 71 -6.29 5.12 12.31
CA PHE A 71 -5.94 4.08 13.27
C PHE A 71 -5.15 4.62 14.46
N LYS A 72 -5.50 4.15 15.65
CA LYS A 72 -4.76 4.38 16.91
C LYS A 72 -4.76 3.12 17.77
N GLN A 73 -3.58 2.63 18.13
CA GLN A 73 -3.44 1.48 19.02
C GLN A 73 -2.15 1.50 19.82
N LYS A 74 -2.20 1.08 21.08
CA LYS A 74 -1.00 0.78 21.88
C LYS A 74 -0.28 -0.44 21.32
N LEU A 75 1.02 -0.32 21.08
CA LEU A 75 1.87 -1.41 20.64
C LEU A 75 2.67 -1.99 21.80
N ASN A 76 2.49 -3.27 22.05
CA ASN A 76 3.16 -3.99 23.15
C ASN A 76 4.16 -5.04 22.70
N HIS A 77 4.22 -5.34 21.39
CA HIS A 77 5.12 -6.34 20.83
C HIS A 77 6.39 -5.69 20.32
N PRO A 78 7.55 -5.96 20.93
CA PRO A 78 8.83 -5.45 20.46
C PRO A 78 9.19 -6.02 19.07
N GLY A 79 10.04 -5.31 18.35
CA GLY A 79 10.46 -5.64 17.01
C GLY A 79 9.56 -5.01 15.93
N LEU A 80 9.57 -5.58 14.75
CA LEU A 80 8.73 -5.12 13.65
C LEU A 80 7.24 -5.35 13.95
N ASN A 81 6.45 -4.37 13.57
CA ASN A 81 5.00 -4.43 13.48
C ASN A 81 4.62 -4.00 12.08
N LEU A 82 3.81 -4.79 11.39
CA LEU A 82 3.41 -4.55 10.01
C LEU A 82 1.96 -4.10 9.96
N LEU A 83 1.72 -3.00 9.27
CA LEU A 83 0.37 -2.57 8.90
C LEU A 83 0.12 -2.94 7.46
N LEU A 84 -0.97 -3.63 7.20
CA LEU A 84 -1.37 -4.15 5.89
C LEU A 84 -2.73 -3.58 5.52
N TYR A 85 -2.83 -3.03 4.32
CA TYR A 85 -4.10 -2.52 3.78
C TYR A 85 -4.32 -3.07 2.39
N TYR A 86 -5.47 -3.71 2.20
CA TYR A 86 -5.94 -4.18 0.90
C TYR A 86 -7.33 -3.63 0.66
N SER A 87 -7.46 -2.73 -0.33
CA SER A 87 -8.73 -2.07 -0.60
C SER A 87 -9.78 -3.02 -1.16
N THR A 88 -11.04 -2.61 -1.10
CA THR A 88 -12.07 -3.09 -2.02
C THR A 88 -11.74 -2.61 -3.43
N ALA A 89 -12.37 -3.23 -4.44
CA ALA A 89 -12.22 -2.81 -5.82
C ALA A 89 -12.86 -1.43 -6.03
N ASP A 90 -12.14 -0.57 -6.74
CA ASP A 90 -12.60 0.74 -7.16
C ASP A 90 -12.44 0.88 -8.68
N THR A 91 -13.04 1.89 -9.29
CA THR A 91 -13.10 2.02 -10.74
C THR A 91 -12.73 3.42 -11.17
N VAL A 92 -11.82 3.50 -12.14
CA VAL A 92 -11.52 4.74 -12.85
C VAL A 92 -12.12 4.70 -14.25
N TYR A 93 -12.64 5.84 -14.69
CA TYR A 93 -13.24 6.01 -16.01
C TYR A 93 -12.34 6.88 -16.89
N TYR A 94 -11.98 6.35 -18.05
CA TYR A 94 -11.23 7.05 -19.08
C TYR A 94 -12.18 7.51 -20.21
N SER A 95 -12.43 8.80 -20.25
CA SER A 95 -13.28 9.38 -21.30
C SER A 95 -12.59 9.40 -22.66
N THR A 96 -11.25 9.43 -22.71
CA THR A 96 -10.45 9.43 -23.92
C THR A 96 -9.20 8.57 -23.76
N MET A 97 -8.68 8.04 -24.87
CA MET A 97 -7.42 7.30 -24.89
C MET A 97 -6.23 8.15 -24.42
N GLU A 98 -6.20 9.43 -24.75
CA GLU A 98 -5.12 10.35 -24.33
C GLU A 98 -4.94 10.39 -22.81
N LYS A 99 -6.02 10.35 -22.03
CA LYS A 99 -5.96 10.30 -20.57
C LYS A 99 -5.36 9.01 -20.06
N PHE A 100 -5.69 7.90 -20.71
CA PHE A 100 -5.12 6.59 -20.39
C PHE A 100 -3.63 6.52 -20.76
N GLU A 101 -3.26 6.99 -21.94
CA GLU A 101 -1.87 7.07 -22.39
C GLU A 101 -1.00 7.89 -21.42
N LYS A 102 -1.46 9.07 -21.02
CA LYS A 102 -0.76 9.91 -20.02
C LYS A 102 -0.58 9.21 -18.68
N PHE A 103 -1.58 8.46 -18.26
CA PHE A 103 -1.47 7.64 -17.05
C PHE A 103 -0.40 6.55 -17.23
N LEU A 104 -0.48 5.76 -18.30
CA LEU A 104 0.48 4.69 -18.58
C LEU A 104 1.91 5.21 -18.73
N GLU A 105 2.10 6.36 -19.37
CA GLU A 105 3.41 7.00 -19.51
C GLU A 105 4.00 7.36 -18.15
N ARG A 106 3.20 8.04 -17.31
CA ARG A 106 3.61 8.42 -15.96
C ARG A 106 3.99 7.22 -15.09
N GLU A 107 3.25 6.12 -15.22
CA GLU A 107 3.49 4.89 -14.44
C GLU A 107 4.52 3.96 -15.07
N GLY A 108 5.08 4.29 -16.24
CA GLY A 108 6.04 3.42 -16.95
C GLY A 108 5.39 2.17 -17.56
N LEU A 109 4.10 2.24 -17.86
CA LEU A 109 3.27 1.11 -18.30
C LEU A 109 2.81 1.23 -19.77
N LEU A 110 3.50 2.00 -20.60
CA LEU A 110 3.09 2.22 -22.01
C LEU A 110 2.91 0.93 -22.82
N HIS A 111 3.60 -0.15 -22.44
CA HIS A 111 3.43 -1.46 -23.09
C HIS A 111 1.99 -2.00 -22.96
N ILE A 112 1.25 -1.60 -21.94
CA ILE A 112 -0.16 -1.99 -21.72
C ILE A 112 -1.06 -1.45 -22.84
N LEU A 113 -0.69 -0.35 -23.48
CA LEU A 113 -1.46 0.20 -24.60
C LEU A 113 -1.56 -0.76 -25.79
N ALA A 114 -0.47 -1.47 -26.08
CA ALA A 114 -0.45 -2.50 -27.12
C ALA A 114 -1.38 -3.67 -26.75
N GLU A 115 -1.36 -4.08 -25.50
CA GLU A 115 -2.26 -5.16 -25.02
C GLU A 115 -3.73 -4.73 -25.00
N HIS A 116 -4.03 -3.47 -24.66
CA HIS A 116 -5.37 -2.89 -24.73
C HIS A 116 -5.93 -2.99 -26.15
N ARG A 117 -5.15 -2.56 -27.15
CA ARG A 117 -5.52 -2.59 -28.57
C ARG A 117 -5.66 -4.03 -29.10
N LYS A 118 -4.73 -4.90 -28.75
CA LYS A 118 -4.78 -6.34 -29.14
C LYS A 118 -6.03 -7.04 -28.65
N ARG A 119 -6.55 -6.63 -27.49
CA ARG A 119 -7.81 -7.13 -26.92
C ARG A 119 -9.07 -6.51 -27.54
N ASN A 120 -8.92 -5.60 -28.49
CA ASN A 120 -10.02 -4.82 -29.07
C ASN A 120 -10.86 -4.08 -28.02
N PHE A 121 -10.22 -3.57 -26.98
CA PHE A 121 -10.91 -2.73 -26.01
C PHE A 121 -11.22 -1.38 -26.60
N PRO A 122 -12.29 -0.68 -26.11
CA PRO A 122 -12.69 0.62 -26.62
C PRO A 122 -11.57 1.67 -26.52
N GLU A 123 -11.46 2.53 -27.53
CA GLU A 123 -10.54 3.69 -27.54
C GLU A 123 -11.05 4.87 -26.70
N GLN A 124 -12.29 4.84 -26.26
CA GLN A 124 -12.91 5.87 -25.41
C GLN A 124 -14.05 5.28 -24.58
N GLY A 125 -14.32 5.93 -23.45
CA GLY A 125 -15.47 5.57 -22.63
C GLY A 125 -15.34 4.23 -21.93
N PHE A 126 -14.14 3.82 -21.55
CA PHE A 126 -13.90 2.56 -20.85
C PHE A 126 -13.54 2.75 -19.38
N LYS A 127 -13.63 1.67 -18.63
CA LYS A 127 -13.35 1.62 -17.19
C LYS A 127 -12.20 0.67 -16.91
N GLU A 128 -11.41 1.04 -15.93
CA GLU A 128 -10.41 0.19 -15.30
C GLU A 128 -10.82 -0.06 -13.85
N THR A 129 -10.77 -1.32 -13.43
CA THR A 129 -10.98 -1.68 -12.02
C THR A 129 -9.63 -1.93 -11.37
N TYR A 130 -9.39 -1.34 -10.22
CA TYR A 130 -8.13 -1.45 -9.49
C TYR A 130 -8.36 -1.73 -8.01
N VAL A 131 -7.32 -2.20 -7.37
CA VAL A 131 -7.22 -2.35 -5.91
C VAL A 131 -5.93 -1.71 -5.43
N ARG A 132 -5.90 -1.32 -4.17
CA ARG A 132 -4.70 -0.79 -3.50
C ARG A 132 -4.17 -1.82 -2.52
N CYS A 133 -2.88 -2.09 -2.62
CA CYS A 133 -2.15 -2.90 -1.65
C CYS A 133 -1.09 -2.00 -1.02
N ALA A 134 -1.12 -1.84 0.28
CA ALA A 134 -0.12 -1.06 0.99
C ALA A 134 0.36 -1.81 2.24
N LYS A 135 1.66 -1.69 2.50
CA LYS A 135 2.30 -2.21 3.70
C LYS A 135 3.17 -1.12 4.31
N SER A 136 3.13 -1.01 5.63
CA SER A 136 3.98 -0.11 6.39
C SER A 136 4.63 -0.88 7.53
N LEU A 137 5.93 -0.66 7.73
CA LEU A 137 6.72 -1.29 8.79
C LEU A 137 6.95 -0.27 9.90
N VAL A 138 6.69 -0.65 11.14
CA VAL A 138 6.91 0.17 12.33
C VAL A 138 7.75 -0.62 13.32
N GLN A 139 8.74 0.02 13.93
CA GLN A 139 9.59 -0.60 14.94
C GLN A 139 9.12 -0.24 16.35
N VAL A 140 8.87 -1.23 17.18
CA VAL A 140 8.80 -1.06 18.64
C VAL A 140 10.14 -1.49 19.23
N LYS A 141 10.74 -0.64 20.05
CA LYS A 141 12.05 -0.92 20.65
C LYS A 141 12.05 -2.21 21.45
N GLY A 142 13.14 -2.96 21.34
CA GLY A 142 13.35 -4.27 21.93
C GLY A 142 13.61 -5.35 20.87
N GLU A 143 14.10 -6.49 21.32
CA GLU A 143 14.46 -7.61 20.47
C GLU A 143 13.22 -8.44 20.06
N SER A 144 13.23 -8.91 18.82
CA SER A 144 12.23 -9.81 18.28
C SER A 144 12.78 -10.55 17.07
N ALA A 145 12.42 -11.80 16.94
CA ALA A 145 12.71 -12.61 15.76
C ALA A 145 11.67 -12.43 14.63
N PHE A 146 10.63 -11.63 14.85
CA PHE A 146 9.60 -11.38 13.86
C PHE A 146 10.16 -10.53 12.71
N LYS A 147 9.88 -10.96 11.49
CA LYS A 147 10.36 -10.34 10.25
C LYS A 147 9.20 -10.02 9.34
N ASP A 148 9.47 -9.18 8.37
CA ASP A 148 8.54 -8.98 7.26
C ASP A 148 8.33 -10.32 6.52
N HIS A 149 7.15 -10.51 5.99
CA HIS A 149 6.76 -11.74 5.31
C HIS A 149 5.66 -11.49 4.29
N PHE A 150 5.46 -12.43 3.39
CA PHE A 150 4.33 -12.42 2.47
C PHE A 150 3.02 -12.63 3.24
N SER A 151 2.13 -11.65 3.18
CA SER A 151 0.85 -11.65 3.89
C SER A 151 -0.33 -12.18 3.07
N GLY A 152 -0.10 -12.43 1.78
CA GLY A 152 -1.12 -12.91 0.85
C GLY A 152 -1.87 -11.81 0.10
N MET A 153 -1.40 -10.56 0.10
CA MET A 153 -1.94 -9.53 -0.78
C MET A 153 -1.58 -9.83 -2.25
N PRO A 154 -2.42 -9.40 -3.22
CA PRO A 154 -2.15 -9.66 -4.64
C PRO A 154 -0.83 -9.08 -5.15
N LEU A 155 -0.43 -7.93 -4.63
CA LEU A 155 0.86 -7.29 -4.91
C LEU A 155 1.47 -6.88 -3.58
N GLU A 156 2.71 -7.27 -3.34
CA GLU A 156 3.36 -7.05 -2.06
C GLU A 156 4.89 -6.97 -2.18
N LEU A 157 5.47 -5.98 -1.52
CA LEU A 157 6.91 -5.92 -1.28
C LEU A 157 7.22 -6.59 0.06
N VAL A 158 8.21 -7.48 0.09
CA VAL A 158 8.68 -8.15 1.29
C VAL A 158 10.17 -7.86 1.48
N ALA A 159 10.51 -7.34 2.66
CA ALA A 159 11.89 -7.07 3.05
C ALA A 159 12.51 -8.29 3.74
N SER A 160 13.66 -8.77 3.24
CA SER A 160 14.43 -9.85 3.89
C SER A 160 15.13 -9.38 5.18
N PHE A 161 15.05 -8.11 5.49
CA PHE A 161 15.76 -7.42 6.56
C PHE A 161 14.83 -6.54 7.39
N ASN A 162 15.28 -6.14 8.59
CA ASN A 162 14.62 -5.10 9.36
C ASN A 162 15.23 -3.73 8.98
N PRO A 163 14.48 -2.81 8.34
CA PRO A 163 15.01 -1.52 7.89
C PRO A 163 15.49 -0.61 9.04
N TYR A 164 15.07 -0.88 10.27
CA TYR A 164 15.47 -0.13 11.46
C TYR A 164 16.74 -0.68 12.14
N GLN A 165 17.28 -1.79 11.62
CA GLN A 165 18.49 -2.47 12.13
C GLN A 165 19.60 -2.56 11.09
N LEU A 166 19.48 -1.83 9.98
CA LEU A 166 20.52 -1.76 8.95
C LEU A 166 21.65 -0.84 9.42
N GLU A 167 22.72 -1.45 9.89
CA GLU A 167 24.01 -0.77 10.06
C GLU A 167 24.83 -0.98 8.77
N ASN A 168 24.72 -0.05 7.82
CA ASN A 168 25.52 -0.01 6.58
C ASN A 168 25.52 -1.33 5.77
N LYS A 169 24.38 -2.00 5.67
CA LYS A 169 24.23 -3.24 4.88
C LYS A 169 23.21 -3.04 3.78
N ASP A 170 23.49 -3.65 2.64
CA ASP A 170 22.49 -3.78 1.58
C ASP A 170 21.33 -4.65 2.06
N GLY A 171 20.13 -4.23 1.71
CA GLY A 171 18.90 -4.98 2.01
C GLY A 171 18.25 -5.47 0.74
N GLU A 172 17.66 -6.65 0.79
CA GLU A 172 16.94 -7.23 -0.34
C GLU A 172 15.43 -7.06 -0.17
N LEU A 173 14.77 -6.55 -1.23
CA LEU A 173 13.32 -6.46 -1.35
C LEU A 173 12.86 -7.42 -2.43
N GLN A 174 11.87 -8.23 -2.12
CA GLN A 174 11.20 -9.10 -3.08
C GLN A 174 9.82 -8.56 -3.41
N LEU A 175 9.56 -8.30 -4.69
CA LEU A 175 8.22 -8.00 -5.17
C LEU A 175 7.50 -9.31 -5.51
N ILE A 176 6.32 -9.47 -4.92
CA ILE A 176 5.49 -10.67 -5.06
C ILE A 176 4.17 -10.29 -5.73
N TRP A 177 3.83 -10.97 -6.82
CA TRP A 177 2.55 -10.88 -7.51
C TRP A 177 1.83 -12.23 -7.43
N ARG A 178 0.66 -12.24 -6.80
CA ARG A 178 -0.18 -13.44 -6.64
C ARG A 178 0.60 -14.66 -6.11
N GLY A 179 1.45 -14.43 -5.11
CA GLY A 179 2.24 -15.46 -4.46
C GLY A 179 3.53 -15.88 -5.18
N SER A 180 3.87 -15.26 -6.31
CA SER A 180 5.10 -15.52 -7.05
C SER A 180 5.98 -14.29 -7.13
N GLY A 181 7.29 -14.44 -6.92
CA GLY A 181 8.25 -13.37 -7.14
C GLY A 181 8.24 -12.91 -8.60
N ILE A 182 8.29 -11.60 -8.82
CA ILE A 182 8.40 -11.00 -10.15
C ILE A 182 9.59 -10.04 -10.22
N GLY A 183 10.24 -10.00 -11.39
CA GLY A 183 11.33 -9.08 -11.70
C GLY A 183 10.95 -8.07 -12.78
N ASP A 184 11.93 -7.24 -13.15
CA ASP A 184 11.83 -6.25 -14.24
C ASP A 184 10.67 -5.26 -14.09
N ILE A 185 10.33 -4.92 -12.85
CA ILE A 185 9.27 -3.97 -12.48
C ILE A 185 9.92 -2.68 -11.94
N LEU A 186 9.47 -1.55 -12.44
CA LEU A 186 9.88 -0.24 -11.92
C LEU A 186 9.39 -0.07 -10.47
N VAL A 187 10.32 0.08 -9.55
CA VAL A 187 10.06 0.47 -8.16
C VAL A 187 10.55 1.90 -7.97
N ARG A 188 9.69 2.80 -7.51
CA ARG A 188 10.06 4.17 -7.15
C ARG A 188 10.25 4.27 -5.64
N VAL A 189 11.31 4.91 -5.21
CA VAL A 189 11.70 5.18 -3.82
C VAL A 189 11.88 6.67 -3.59
#